data_5f0e9758f8cca2dc1c9992ebc2787c6e
#
_entry.id   5f0e9758f8cca2dc1c9992ebc2787c6e
#
_cell.length_a   1.000
_cell.length_b   1.000
_cell.length_c   1.000
_cell.angle_alpha   90.00
_cell.angle_beta   90.00
_cell.angle_gamma   90.00
#
_symmetry.space_group_name_H-M   'P 1'
#
loop_
_entity.id
_entity.type
_entity.pdbx_description
1 polymer ?
#
loop_
_entity_poly.entity_id
_entity_poly.type
_entity_poly.pdbx_seq_one_letter_code
_entity_poly.pdbx_strand_id
1 'polypeptide(L)'
;MKSKEEIVKLTQYSHGAGCGCKIAPKLLEEILAGSFAMPDNKRLLVGNHTNDDAAVYDMGNGSALISTTDFFMPVVDDPFEFGRIAAANAISDVYAMGGKPFLAIAILGWPINKLASSVARKVIEGGRSICIEAGVSLAGGHSIDSPEPIFGLAVNGIVEISNIKQNNTARQGDLLFLTKPLGVGILTTAEKKGILKSVHTSTAARQMMQLNKIGEALGKIKGVTALTDVTGFGLLGHLTEMAEGSQLTAVISNWNAIPLINDDLEYYINNQSVPGGTHRNWDSYGHKIFISEAFGKRMEIVKCILADPQTSGGLLVAVDPGAVKEVELLFKEYKLEKHLGPIGYFKGKEKYSVSVK
;
A
#
# COMPACT_ATOMS: atom_id res chain seq x y z
N MET A 1 42.52 -14.16 -7.78
CA MET A 1 42.07 -12.91 -7.17
C MET A 1 40.55 -12.88 -7.34
N LYS A 2 39.74 -13.02 -6.25
CA LYS A 2 38.30 -12.82 -6.31
C LYS A 2 38.10 -11.32 -6.49
N SER A 3 37.51 -10.90 -7.63
CA SER A 3 37.08 -9.53 -7.83
C SER A 3 36.11 -9.18 -6.67
N LYS A 4 36.38 -8.09 -5.96
CA LYS A 4 35.34 -7.49 -5.08
C LYS A 4 34.12 -7.24 -5.97
N GLU A 5 33.05 -8.01 -5.77
CA GLU A 5 31.76 -7.64 -6.37
C GLU A 5 31.46 -6.20 -5.91
N GLU A 6 31.42 -5.30 -6.85
CA GLU A 6 31.05 -3.91 -6.59
C GLU A 6 29.62 -3.92 -6.05
N ILE A 7 29.41 -3.41 -4.84
CA ILE A 7 28.09 -3.38 -4.22
C ILE A 7 27.25 -2.39 -5.01
N VAL A 8 26.35 -2.90 -5.85
CA VAL A 8 25.43 -2.10 -6.64
C VAL A 8 24.35 -1.54 -5.71
N LYS A 9 24.16 -0.21 -5.74
CA LYS A 9 23.06 0.49 -5.05
C LYS A 9 21.98 0.82 -6.06
N LEU A 10 20.91 0.03 -6.10
CA LEU A 10 19.85 0.16 -7.12
C LEU A 10 19.17 1.52 -7.10
N THR A 11 19.00 2.14 -5.94
CA THR A 11 18.34 3.46 -5.81
C THR A 11 19.08 4.58 -6.55
N GLN A 12 20.36 4.41 -6.87
CA GLN A 12 21.14 5.38 -7.65
C GLN A 12 20.81 5.37 -9.15
N TYR A 13 20.09 4.37 -9.63
CA TYR A 13 19.73 4.19 -11.04
C TYR A 13 18.29 4.61 -11.33
N SER A 14 17.60 5.24 -10.38
CA SER A 14 16.23 5.70 -10.54
C SER A 14 16.02 7.11 -9.99
N HIS A 15 15.18 7.91 -10.67
CA HIS A 15 14.82 9.26 -10.22
C HIS A 15 13.77 9.25 -9.09
N GLY A 16 13.05 8.16 -8.93
CA GLY A 16 12.02 7.97 -7.92
C GLY A 16 12.25 6.72 -7.07
N ALA A 17 11.35 6.41 -6.15
CA ALA A 17 11.44 5.25 -5.28
C ALA A 17 10.06 4.71 -4.88
N GLY A 18 9.85 3.40 -5.07
CA GLY A 18 8.66 2.67 -4.62
C GLY A 18 7.33 3.30 -5.09
N CYS A 19 6.28 3.11 -4.32
CA CYS A 19 4.93 3.63 -4.63
C CYS A 19 4.84 5.17 -4.61
N GLY A 20 5.83 5.88 -4.06
CA GLY A 20 5.92 7.35 -4.12
C GLY A 20 6.15 7.93 -5.53
N CYS A 21 6.38 7.07 -6.55
CA CYS A 21 6.54 7.46 -7.95
C CYS A 21 5.24 7.45 -8.74
N LYS A 22 4.11 7.07 -8.15
CA LYS A 22 2.81 7.07 -8.83
C LYS A 22 2.49 8.44 -9.39
N ILE A 23 1.86 8.48 -10.57
CA ILE A 23 1.33 9.72 -11.15
C ILE A 23 0.33 10.31 -10.17
N ALA A 24 0.40 11.64 -9.95
CA ALA A 24 -0.54 12.31 -9.06
C ALA A 24 -1.99 12.09 -9.52
N PRO A 25 -2.95 11.83 -8.60
CA PRO A 25 -4.34 11.50 -8.95
C PRO A 25 -4.96 12.46 -9.93
N LYS A 26 -4.81 13.76 -9.71
CA LYS A 26 -5.34 14.80 -10.61
C LYS A 26 -4.82 14.68 -12.04
N LEU A 27 -3.52 14.41 -12.21
CA LEU A 27 -2.94 14.23 -13.54
C LEU A 27 -3.41 12.93 -14.19
N LEU A 28 -3.57 11.86 -13.38
CA LEU A 28 -4.12 10.60 -13.89
C LEU A 28 -5.57 10.76 -14.34
N GLU A 29 -6.40 11.50 -13.61
CA GLU A 29 -7.77 11.87 -14.01
C GLU A 29 -7.77 12.63 -15.35
N GLU A 30 -6.86 13.60 -15.53
CA GLU A 30 -6.70 14.33 -16.79
C GLU A 30 -6.30 13.40 -17.96
N ILE A 31 -5.41 12.44 -17.71
CA ILE A 31 -4.98 11.44 -18.72
C ILE A 31 -6.15 10.52 -19.11
N LEU A 32 -6.96 10.13 -18.14
CA LEU A 32 -8.10 9.24 -18.36
C LEU A 32 -9.35 9.97 -18.86
N ALA A 33 -9.41 11.30 -18.71
CA ALA A 33 -10.50 12.11 -19.19
C ALA A 33 -10.59 12.02 -20.74
N GLY A 34 -11.79 11.76 -21.26
CA GLY A 34 -12.03 11.60 -22.69
C GLY A 34 -11.71 10.22 -23.26
N SER A 35 -11.36 9.24 -22.43
CA SER A 35 -11.27 7.84 -22.85
C SER A 35 -12.61 7.36 -23.39
N PHE A 36 -12.58 6.49 -24.43
CA PHE A 36 -13.80 5.89 -24.94
C PHE A 36 -14.53 5.13 -23.83
N ALA A 37 -15.83 5.37 -23.70
CA ALA A 37 -16.66 4.62 -22.78
C ALA A 37 -16.64 3.12 -23.18
N MET A 38 -16.22 2.27 -22.25
CA MET A 38 -16.32 0.82 -22.46
C MET A 38 -17.79 0.42 -22.36
N PRO A 39 -18.24 -0.54 -23.20
CA PRO A 39 -19.58 -1.11 -23.06
C PRO A 39 -19.81 -1.64 -21.65
N ASP A 40 -21.02 -1.45 -21.12
CA ASP A 40 -21.42 -2.00 -19.84
C ASP A 40 -21.24 -3.53 -19.83
N ASN A 41 -20.52 -4.04 -18.84
CA ASN A 41 -20.28 -5.47 -18.65
C ASN A 41 -20.74 -5.87 -17.25
N LYS A 42 -21.91 -6.50 -17.19
CA LYS A 42 -22.53 -6.97 -15.93
C LYS A 42 -21.68 -7.95 -15.13
N ARG A 43 -20.67 -8.58 -15.75
CA ARG A 43 -19.73 -9.47 -15.08
C ARG A 43 -18.54 -8.72 -14.45
N LEU A 44 -18.31 -7.47 -14.81
CA LEU A 44 -17.30 -6.63 -14.15
C LEU A 44 -17.92 -6.07 -12.88
N LEU A 45 -17.63 -6.72 -11.74
CA LEU A 45 -18.20 -6.37 -10.43
C LEU A 45 -17.52 -5.14 -9.83
N VAL A 46 -16.20 -5.01 -10.02
CA VAL A 46 -15.38 -3.86 -9.62
C VAL A 46 -14.50 -3.46 -10.80
N GLY A 47 -14.54 -2.19 -11.15
CA GLY A 47 -13.77 -1.59 -12.25
C GLY A 47 -13.11 -0.29 -11.80
N ASN A 48 -12.70 0.54 -12.77
CA ASN A 48 -11.95 1.77 -12.51
C ASN A 48 -12.79 2.96 -12.01
N HIS A 49 -14.12 2.80 -11.86
CA HIS A 49 -14.98 3.94 -11.45
C HIS A 49 -14.89 4.24 -9.95
N THR A 50 -14.43 3.30 -9.14
CA THR A 50 -14.38 3.39 -7.67
C THR A 50 -12.99 3.59 -7.12
N ASN A 51 -11.95 3.60 -7.99
CA ASN A 51 -10.54 3.63 -7.59
C ASN A 51 -10.22 2.56 -6.53
N ASP A 52 -10.76 1.36 -6.73
CA ASP A 52 -10.50 0.20 -5.87
C ASP A 52 -9.13 -0.42 -6.18
N ASP A 53 -8.65 -1.29 -5.29
CA ASP A 53 -7.29 -1.86 -5.37
C ASP A 53 -7.11 -2.76 -6.60
N ALA A 54 -8.17 -3.46 -7.05
CA ALA A 54 -8.10 -4.34 -8.22
C ALA A 54 -9.43 -4.42 -8.99
N ALA A 55 -9.35 -4.84 -10.25
CA ALA A 55 -10.53 -5.23 -11.01
C ALA A 55 -11.05 -6.59 -10.55
N VAL A 56 -12.39 -6.74 -10.48
CA VAL A 56 -13.06 -7.98 -10.08
C VAL A 56 -14.08 -8.39 -11.13
N TYR A 57 -13.92 -9.62 -11.65
CA TYR A 57 -14.74 -10.15 -12.72
C TYR A 57 -15.46 -11.43 -12.30
N ASP A 58 -16.81 -11.46 -12.43
CA ASP A 58 -17.64 -12.62 -12.10
C ASP A 58 -17.38 -13.81 -13.06
N MET A 59 -16.99 -14.96 -12.52
CA MET A 59 -16.74 -16.18 -13.29
C MET A 59 -18.03 -16.96 -13.60
N GLY A 60 -19.18 -16.55 -13.03
CA GLY A 60 -20.50 -17.15 -13.28
C GLY A 60 -20.77 -18.41 -12.47
N ASN A 61 -19.94 -18.75 -11.49
CA ASN A 61 -20.05 -19.93 -10.64
C ASN A 61 -20.06 -19.61 -9.13
N GLY A 62 -20.33 -18.35 -8.77
CA GLY A 62 -20.30 -17.85 -7.38
C GLY A 62 -18.91 -17.35 -6.93
N SER A 63 -17.89 -17.53 -7.77
CA SER A 63 -16.57 -16.94 -7.55
C SER A 63 -16.26 -15.83 -8.56
N ALA A 64 -15.31 -14.97 -8.20
CA ALA A 64 -14.82 -13.90 -9.04
C ALA A 64 -13.29 -13.96 -9.17
N LEU A 65 -12.81 -13.55 -10.35
CA LEU A 65 -11.39 -13.31 -10.63
C LEU A 65 -11.04 -11.90 -10.17
N ILE A 66 -9.99 -11.77 -9.37
CA ILE A 66 -9.33 -10.50 -9.05
C ILE A 66 -8.12 -10.37 -9.97
N SER A 67 -7.93 -9.22 -10.60
CA SER A 67 -6.76 -8.95 -11.45
C SER A 67 -6.22 -7.54 -11.18
N THR A 68 -4.94 -7.47 -10.88
CA THR A 68 -4.22 -6.22 -10.61
C THR A 68 -2.83 -6.24 -11.24
N THR A 69 -2.21 -5.07 -11.33
CA THR A 69 -0.80 -4.92 -11.68
C THR A 69 -0.18 -3.75 -10.92
N ASP A 70 0.94 -4.01 -10.26
CA ASP A 70 1.74 -2.95 -9.63
C ASP A 70 3.23 -3.17 -9.90
N PHE A 71 3.93 -2.10 -10.24
CA PHE A 71 5.36 -2.09 -10.52
C PHE A 71 5.93 -0.70 -10.24
N PHE A 72 7.19 -0.65 -9.84
CA PHE A 72 7.85 0.60 -9.51
C PHE A 72 9.38 0.51 -9.59
N MET A 73 10.03 1.63 -9.42
CA MET A 73 11.48 1.77 -9.35
C MET A 73 12.01 1.40 -7.96
N PRO A 74 13.31 1.03 -7.83
CA PRO A 74 13.90 0.61 -6.57
C PRO A 74 13.66 1.57 -5.41
N VAL A 75 13.24 1.01 -4.29
CA VAL A 75 13.03 1.69 -3.00
C VAL A 75 14.12 1.35 -1.99
N VAL A 76 14.87 0.29 -2.24
CA VAL A 76 16.02 -0.18 -1.47
C VAL A 76 17.19 -0.49 -2.41
N ASP A 77 18.40 -0.51 -1.88
CA ASP A 77 19.62 -0.75 -2.67
C ASP A 77 19.86 -2.24 -2.98
N ASP A 78 19.46 -3.14 -2.08
CA ASP A 78 19.63 -4.58 -2.30
C ASP A 78 18.63 -5.10 -3.36
N PRO A 79 19.12 -5.73 -4.45
CA PRO A 79 18.25 -6.18 -5.54
C PRO A 79 17.31 -7.32 -5.14
N PHE A 80 17.71 -8.20 -4.22
CA PHE A 80 16.85 -9.28 -3.77
C PHE A 80 15.71 -8.74 -2.89
N GLU A 81 16.02 -7.82 -1.95
CA GLU A 81 15.01 -7.15 -1.14
C GLU A 81 14.06 -6.32 -2.02
N PHE A 82 14.57 -5.59 -3.03
CA PHE A 82 13.72 -4.86 -3.97
C PHE A 82 12.72 -5.78 -4.67
N GLY A 83 13.19 -6.94 -5.16
CA GLY A 83 12.32 -7.94 -5.79
C GLY A 83 11.23 -8.45 -4.83
N ARG A 84 11.59 -8.73 -3.56
CA ARG A 84 10.64 -9.13 -2.51
C ARG A 84 9.58 -8.06 -2.26
N ILE A 85 10.00 -6.80 -2.11
CA ILE A 85 9.12 -5.67 -1.82
C ILE A 85 8.13 -5.45 -2.97
N ALA A 86 8.62 -5.43 -4.21
CA ALA A 86 7.78 -5.23 -5.37
C ALA A 86 6.72 -6.33 -5.54
N ALA A 87 7.10 -7.58 -5.29
CA ALA A 87 6.16 -8.70 -5.32
C ALA A 87 5.15 -8.64 -4.17
N ALA A 88 5.59 -8.33 -2.93
CA ALA A 88 4.70 -8.21 -1.78
C ALA A 88 3.65 -7.10 -1.98
N ASN A 89 4.08 -5.96 -2.57
CA ASN A 89 3.20 -4.85 -2.88
C ASN A 89 2.14 -5.23 -3.94
N ALA A 90 2.57 -5.83 -5.06
CA ALA A 90 1.62 -6.20 -6.12
C ALA A 90 0.62 -7.31 -5.71
N ILE A 91 1.02 -8.21 -4.80
CA ILE A 91 0.13 -9.24 -4.25
C ILE A 91 -0.87 -8.64 -3.25
N SER A 92 -0.54 -7.51 -2.62
CA SER A 92 -1.33 -6.88 -1.57
C SER A 92 -2.74 -6.50 -2.03
N ASP A 93 -2.91 -5.99 -3.25
CA ASP A 93 -4.20 -5.61 -3.81
C ASP A 93 -5.19 -6.78 -3.81
N VAL A 94 -4.72 -8.00 -4.10
CA VAL A 94 -5.59 -9.19 -4.05
C VAL A 94 -6.07 -9.45 -2.62
N TYR A 95 -5.19 -9.29 -1.63
CA TYR A 95 -5.57 -9.41 -0.23
C TYR A 95 -6.50 -8.29 0.22
N ALA A 96 -6.30 -7.06 -0.27
CA ALA A 96 -7.16 -5.91 0.01
C ALA A 96 -8.60 -6.13 -0.50
N MET A 97 -8.75 -6.85 -1.62
CA MET A 97 -10.06 -7.26 -2.14
C MET A 97 -10.68 -8.48 -1.41
N GLY A 98 -10.05 -8.97 -0.33
CA GLY A 98 -10.53 -10.16 0.41
C GLY A 98 -10.23 -11.49 -0.29
N GLY A 99 -9.39 -11.48 -1.32
CA GLY A 99 -9.12 -12.63 -2.17
C GLY A 99 -7.87 -13.41 -1.81
N LYS A 100 -7.73 -14.56 -2.47
CA LYS A 100 -6.56 -15.44 -2.42
C LYS A 100 -5.77 -15.33 -3.74
N PRO A 101 -4.54 -14.81 -3.73
CA PRO A 101 -3.68 -14.78 -4.91
C PRO A 101 -3.25 -16.21 -5.29
N PHE A 102 -3.11 -16.50 -6.60
CA PHE A 102 -2.70 -17.84 -7.05
C PHE A 102 -1.73 -17.83 -8.24
N LEU A 103 -1.75 -16.78 -9.07
CA LEU A 103 -0.92 -16.68 -10.27
C LEU A 103 -0.36 -15.28 -10.41
N ALA A 104 0.91 -15.18 -10.81
CA ALA A 104 1.54 -13.91 -11.14
C ALA A 104 2.40 -14.05 -12.42
N ILE A 105 2.56 -12.94 -13.15
CA ILE A 105 3.53 -12.77 -14.21
C ILE A 105 4.37 -11.52 -13.95
N ALA A 106 5.68 -11.61 -14.21
CA ALA A 106 6.63 -10.54 -13.90
C ALA A 106 6.63 -9.44 -14.98
N ILE A 107 6.81 -8.19 -14.54
CA ILE A 107 7.10 -7.03 -15.38
C ILE A 107 8.50 -6.56 -15.03
N LEU A 108 9.41 -6.55 -16.02
CA LEU A 108 10.81 -6.15 -15.83
C LEU A 108 11.23 -5.11 -16.86
N GLY A 109 11.50 -3.88 -16.45
CA GLY A 109 12.28 -2.91 -17.19
C GLY A 109 13.72 -2.89 -16.67
N TRP A 110 14.72 -3.05 -17.55
CA TRP A 110 16.10 -3.17 -17.08
C TRP A 110 17.09 -2.39 -17.95
N PRO A 111 17.96 -1.54 -17.37
CA PRO A 111 18.96 -0.80 -18.13
C PRO A 111 20.18 -1.68 -18.43
N ILE A 112 20.10 -2.48 -19.51
CA ILE A 112 21.08 -3.53 -19.86
C ILE A 112 22.50 -3.03 -20.04
N ASN A 113 22.66 -1.75 -20.40
CA ASN A 113 23.95 -1.11 -20.60
C ASN A 113 24.56 -0.50 -19.30
N LYS A 114 23.78 -0.47 -18.20
CA LYS A 114 24.19 0.12 -16.91
C LYS A 114 24.29 -0.90 -15.80
N LEU A 115 23.46 -1.93 -15.82
CA LEU A 115 23.32 -2.92 -14.76
C LEU A 115 23.45 -4.34 -15.30
N ALA A 116 24.30 -5.13 -14.67
CA ALA A 116 24.55 -6.51 -15.08
C ALA A 116 23.29 -7.39 -14.94
N SER A 117 23.14 -8.38 -15.82
CA SER A 117 22.04 -9.36 -15.79
C SER A 117 21.99 -10.18 -14.48
N SER A 118 23.12 -10.35 -13.79
CA SER A 118 23.18 -11.00 -12.48
C SER A 118 22.42 -10.23 -11.39
N VAL A 119 22.37 -8.89 -11.50
CA VAL A 119 21.58 -8.03 -10.60
C VAL A 119 20.10 -8.19 -10.88
N ALA A 120 19.68 -8.17 -12.17
CA ALA A 120 18.30 -8.45 -12.55
C ALA A 120 17.82 -9.83 -12.06
N ARG A 121 18.71 -10.85 -12.15
CA ARG A 121 18.42 -12.20 -11.63
C ARG A 121 18.07 -12.14 -10.14
N LYS A 122 18.85 -11.42 -9.31
CA LYS A 122 18.59 -11.29 -7.87
C LYS A 122 17.22 -10.64 -7.61
N VAL A 123 16.82 -9.65 -8.42
CA VAL A 123 15.47 -9.02 -8.32
C VAL A 123 14.38 -10.07 -8.58
N ILE A 124 14.50 -10.84 -9.67
CA ILE A 124 13.52 -11.89 -10.01
C ILE A 124 13.50 -12.98 -8.93
N GLU A 125 14.63 -13.38 -8.39
CA GLU A 125 14.74 -14.36 -7.30
C GLU A 125 14.05 -13.84 -6.02
N GLY A 126 14.21 -12.56 -5.70
CA GLY A 126 13.49 -11.90 -4.61
C GLY A 126 11.98 -11.97 -4.82
N GLY A 127 11.48 -11.57 -5.99
CA GLY A 127 10.07 -11.66 -6.35
C GLY A 127 9.53 -13.09 -6.27
N ARG A 128 10.28 -14.05 -6.81
CA ARG A 128 9.93 -15.48 -6.72
C ARG A 128 9.82 -15.98 -5.27
N SER A 129 10.72 -15.54 -4.40
CA SER A 129 10.70 -15.96 -2.98
C SER A 129 9.41 -15.53 -2.26
N ILE A 130 8.92 -14.32 -2.54
CA ILE A 130 7.64 -13.82 -2.01
C ILE A 130 6.44 -14.55 -2.63
N CYS A 131 6.48 -14.83 -3.92
CA CYS A 131 5.44 -15.64 -4.56
C CYS A 131 5.34 -17.03 -3.91
N ILE A 132 6.47 -17.70 -3.65
CA ILE A 132 6.49 -18.98 -2.93
C ILE A 132 5.90 -18.83 -1.52
N GLU A 133 6.29 -17.78 -0.78
CA GLU A 133 5.76 -17.51 0.55
C GLU A 133 4.24 -17.27 0.53
N ALA A 134 3.73 -16.61 -0.51
CA ALA A 134 2.29 -16.35 -0.71
C ALA A 134 1.51 -17.57 -1.25
N GLY A 135 2.19 -18.61 -1.73
CA GLY A 135 1.56 -19.74 -2.43
C GLY A 135 1.13 -19.38 -3.86
N VAL A 136 1.82 -18.41 -4.48
CA VAL A 136 1.52 -17.89 -5.82
C VAL A 136 2.51 -18.48 -6.84
N SER A 137 2.01 -18.96 -7.97
CA SER A 137 2.85 -19.40 -9.08
C SER A 137 3.34 -18.22 -9.90
N LEU A 138 4.64 -17.94 -9.92
CA LEU A 138 5.24 -16.97 -10.84
C LEU A 138 5.53 -17.70 -12.17
N ALA A 139 4.66 -17.50 -13.17
CA ALA A 139 4.58 -18.31 -14.38
C ALA A 139 5.11 -17.61 -15.67
N GLY A 140 6.10 -16.74 -15.51
CA GLY A 140 6.69 -16.01 -16.65
C GLY A 140 6.57 -14.51 -16.50
N GLY A 141 6.51 -13.79 -17.64
CA GLY A 141 6.41 -12.33 -17.65
C GLY A 141 6.90 -11.70 -18.93
N HIS A 142 7.09 -10.38 -18.90
CA HIS A 142 7.62 -9.60 -20.01
C HIS A 142 8.77 -8.71 -19.55
N SER A 143 9.79 -8.53 -20.41
CA SER A 143 10.94 -7.68 -20.12
C SER A 143 11.27 -6.74 -21.27
N ILE A 144 11.69 -5.53 -20.96
CA ILE A 144 12.12 -4.53 -21.93
C ILE A 144 13.45 -3.90 -21.48
N ASP A 145 14.23 -3.42 -22.45
CA ASP A 145 15.32 -2.47 -22.16
C ASP A 145 14.70 -1.14 -21.72
N SER A 146 15.12 -0.62 -20.58
CA SER A 146 14.56 0.57 -19.96
C SER A 146 15.70 1.46 -19.43
N PRO A 147 15.57 2.80 -19.46
CA PRO A 147 16.60 3.70 -18.93
C PRO A 147 16.84 3.53 -17.42
N GLU A 148 15.86 2.99 -16.69
CA GLU A 148 15.88 2.76 -15.24
C GLU A 148 15.36 1.37 -14.89
N PRO A 149 15.80 0.76 -13.78
CA PRO A 149 15.26 -0.52 -13.33
C PRO A 149 13.81 -0.34 -12.85
N ILE A 150 12.93 -1.21 -13.35
CA ILE A 150 11.52 -1.32 -12.97
C ILE A 150 11.22 -2.79 -12.74
N PHE A 151 10.54 -3.10 -11.65
CA PHE A 151 10.07 -4.46 -11.38
C PHE A 151 8.71 -4.44 -10.67
N GLY A 152 7.89 -5.42 -10.99
CA GLY A 152 6.62 -5.69 -10.35
C GLY A 152 5.94 -6.90 -10.95
N LEU A 153 4.69 -7.08 -10.59
CA LEU A 153 3.89 -8.23 -11.03
C LEU A 153 2.52 -7.78 -11.53
N ALA A 154 1.98 -8.50 -12.50
CA ALA A 154 0.56 -8.61 -12.68
C ALA A 154 0.09 -9.87 -11.93
N VAL A 155 -0.90 -9.71 -11.03
CA VAL A 155 -1.34 -10.75 -10.10
C VAL A 155 -2.80 -11.07 -10.32
N ASN A 156 -3.11 -12.37 -10.31
CA ASN A 156 -4.48 -12.85 -10.33
C ASN A 156 -4.80 -13.57 -9.02
N GLY A 157 -6.00 -13.30 -8.51
CA GLY A 157 -6.57 -13.92 -7.33
C GLY A 157 -7.97 -14.44 -7.57
N ILE A 158 -8.48 -15.20 -6.63
CA ILE A 158 -9.85 -15.69 -6.61
C ILE A 158 -10.53 -15.32 -5.30
N VAL A 159 -11.81 -15.01 -5.36
CA VAL A 159 -12.64 -14.69 -4.18
C VAL A 159 -14.05 -15.21 -4.40
N GLU A 160 -14.72 -15.67 -3.35
CA GLU A 160 -16.17 -15.85 -3.39
C GLU A 160 -16.85 -14.47 -3.49
N ILE A 161 -17.87 -14.32 -4.33
CA ILE A 161 -18.53 -13.02 -4.56
C ILE A 161 -19.03 -12.41 -3.25
N SER A 162 -19.51 -13.24 -2.30
CA SER A 162 -19.97 -12.80 -0.97
C SER A 162 -18.86 -12.25 -0.06
N ASN A 163 -17.59 -12.51 -0.38
CA ASN A 163 -16.43 -12.15 0.41
C ASN A 163 -15.62 -10.98 -0.20
N ILE A 164 -16.05 -10.47 -1.36
CA ILE A 164 -15.42 -9.31 -1.96
C ILE A 164 -15.47 -8.13 -0.99
N LYS A 165 -14.32 -7.51 -0.77
CA LYS A 165 -14.19 -6.25 -0.04
C LYS A 165 -13.85 -5.13 -1.02
N GLN A 166 -14.40 -3.96 -0.74
CA GLN A 166 -14.16 -2.75 -1.52
C GLN A 166 -13.79 -1.61 -0.57
N ASN A 167 -13.16 -0.59 -1.10
CA ASN A 167 -12.77 0.58 -0.32
C ASN A 167 -13.93 1.57 -0.06
N ASN A 168 -15.07 1.43 -0.72
CA ASN A 168 -16.19 2.38 -0.74
C ASN A 168 -17.46 1.87 -0.05
N THR A 169 -17.36 0.84 0.78
CA THR A 169 -18.52 0.17 1.40
C THR A 169 -18.56 0.28 2.93
N ALA A 170 -17.77 1.20 3.51
CA ALA A 170 -17.79 1.50 4.94
C ALA A 170 -19.16 2.06 5.38
N ARG A 171 -19.48 1.88 6.65
CA ARG A 171 -20.75 2.30 7.25
C ARG A 171 -20.53 3.26 8.41
N GLN A 172 -21.53 4.08 8.68
CA GLN A 172 -21.52 4.95 9.86
C GLN A 172 -21.46 4.09 11.14
N GLY A 173 -20.51 4.42 12.01
CA GLY A 173 -20.25 3.68 13.25
C GLY A 173 -19.13 2.66 13.15
N ASP A 174 -18.67 2.30 11.94
CA ASP A 174 -17.56 1.37 11.77
C ASP A 174 -16.28 1.92 12.42
N LEU A 175 -15.54 1.02 13.03
CA LEU A 175 -14.24 1.29 13.64
C LEU A 175 -13.11 1.05 12.63
N LEU A 176 -12.07 1.86 12.70
CA LEU A 176 -10.92 1.81 11.79
C LEU A 176 -9.73 1.14 12.43
N PHE A 177 -9.12 0.18 11.72
CA PHE A 177 -7.90 -0.51 12.12
C PHE A 177 -6.85 -0.41 11.03
N LEU A 178 -5.56 -0.51 11.42
CA LEU A 178 -4.42 -0.50 10.51
C LEU A 178 -3.47 -1.65 10.84
N THR A 179 -3.12 -2.50 9.87
CA THR A 179 -2.39 -3.76 10.11
C THR A 179 -0.87 -3.66 10.04
N LYS A 180 -0.29 -2.56 9.55
CA LYS A 180 1.16 -2.29 9.58
C LYS A 180 1.42 -0.86 10.02
N PRO A 181 2.57 -0.59 10.64
CA PRO A 181 2.94 0.75 11.08
C PRO A 181 3.24 1.69 9.91
N LEU A 182 3.08 3.01 10.16
CA LEU A 182 3.42 4.10 9.25
C LEU A 182 4.86 4.57 9.42
N GLY A 183 5.43 5.20 8.40
CA GLY A 183 6.73 5.84 8.42
C GLY A 183 7.78 5.25 7.46
N VAL A 184 7.35 4.38 6.55
CA VAL A 184 8.24 3.75 5.54
C VAL A 184 8.91 4.81 4.66
N GLY A 185 8.15 5.77 4.13
CA GLY A 185 8.69 6.82 3.26
C GLY A 185 9.69 7.73 3.98
N ILE A 186 9.41 8.06 5.25
CA ILE A 186 10.31 8.85 6.10
C ILE A 186 11.63 8.10 6.31
N LEU A 187 11.59 6.79 6.65
CA LEU A 187 12.80 6.01 6.90
C LEU A 187 13.62 5.75 5.64
N THR A 188 12.99 5.42 4.52
CA THR A 188 13.70 5.22 3.25
C THR A 188 14.35 6.52 2.76
N THR A 189 13.71 7.66 3.03
CA THR A 189 14.29 8.98 2.76
C THR A 189 15.48 9.26 3.69
N ALA A 190 15.40 8.89 4.98
CA ALA A 190 16.51 9.02 5.93
C ALA A 190 17.71 8.16 5.52
N GLU A 191 17.45 6.94 5.05
CA GLU A 191 18.49 6.04 4.54
C GLU A 191 19.18 6.62 3.31
N LYS A 192 18.41 7.09 2.31
CA LYS A 192 18.94 7.74 1.10
C LYS A 192 19.77 8.99 1.42
N LYS A 193 19.42 9.74 2.47
CA LYS A 193 20.18 10.91 2.96
C LYS A 193 21.37 10.57 3.84
N GLY A 194 21.57 9.28 4.20
CA GLY A 194 22.66 8.85 5.07
C GLY A 194 22.52 9.27 6.54
N ILE A 195 21.29 9.61 6.99
CA ILE A 195 21.00 10.04 8.36
C ILE A 195 20.22 9.00 9.17
N LEU A 196 19.98 7.82 8.59
CA LEU A 196 19.30 6.74 9.27
C LEU A 196 20.17 6.22 10.43
N LYS A 197 19.61 6.17 11.63
CA LYS A 197 20.29 5.59 12.80
C LYS A 197 20.53 4.08 12.56
N SER A 198 21.69 3.57 12.97
CA SER A 198 22.07 2.18 12.77
C SER A 198 21.06 1.17 13.37
N VAL A 199 20.41 1.52 14.47
CA VAL A 199 19.34 0.72 15.11
C VAL A 199 18.11 0.53 14.19
N HIS A 200 17.89 1.40 13.22
CA HIS A 200 16.76 1.34 12.29
C HIS A 200 17.12 0.74 10.92
N THR A 201 18.38 0.34 10.72
CA THR A 201 18.82 -0.31 9.47
C THR A 201 17.90 -1.49 9.12
N SER A 202 17.50 -1.59 7.84
CA SER A 202 16.58 -2.60 7.30
C SER A 202 15.18 -2.64 7.94
N THR A 203 14.81 -1.71 8.81
CA THR A 203 13.47 -1.72 9.46
C THR A 203 12.37 -1.50 8.43
N ALA A 204 12.53 -0.50 7.55
CA ALA A 204 11.59 -0.25 6.47
C ALA A 204 11.53 -1.42 5.47
N ALA A 205 12.69 -1.94 5.06
CA ALA A 205 12.77 -3.08 4.13
C ALA A 205 12.05 -4.31 4.68
N ARG A 206 12.32 -4.69 5.95
CA ARG A 206 11.63 -5.81 6.60
C ARG A 206 10.11 -5.65 6.64
N GLN A 207 9.60 -4.44 6.92
CA GLN A 207 8.17 -4.17 6.90
C GLN A 207 7.59 -4.28 5.50
N MET A 208 8.23 -3.68 4.49
CA MET A 208 7.78 -3.71 3.11
C MET A 208 7.73 -5.12 2.52
N MET A 209 8.60 -6.03 2.96
CA MET A 209 8.62 -7.43 2.54
C MET A 209 7.50 -8.29 3.16
N GLN A 210 6.75 -7.80 4.14
CA GLN A 210 5.67 -8.56 4.79
C GLN A 210 4.43 -8.61 3.90
N LEU A 211 3.86 -9.81 3.74
CA LEU A 211 2.61 -10.02 3.01
C LEU A 211 1.39 -9.62 3.85
N ASN A 212 0.38 -9.08 3.21
CA ASN A 212 -0.93 -8.74 3.81
C ASN A 212 -1.89 -9.95 3.82
N LYS A 213 -1.40 -11.17 4.10
CA LYS A 213 -2.17 -12.43 4.06
C LYS A 213 -3.47 -12.43 4.87
N ILE A 214 -3.50 -11.66 5.95
CA ILE A 214 -4.69 -11.51 6.78
C ILE A 214 -5.90 -11.01 5.99
N GLY A 215 -5.69 -10.30 4.86
CA GLY A 215 -6.77 -9.79 4.01
C GLY A 215 -7.70 -10.86 3.48
N GLU A 216 -7.19 -12.06 3.10
CA GLU A 216 -8.02 -13.20 2.71
C GLU A 216 -8.96 -13.65 3.84
N ALA A 217 -8.47 -13.66 5.08
CA ALA A 217 -9.28 -14.04 6.23
C ALA A 217 -10.27 -12.94 6.62
N LEU A 218 -9.85 -11.67 6.57
CA LEU A 218 -10.74 -10.51 6.77
C LEU A 218 -11.87 -10.49 5.75
N GLY A 219 -11.63 -10.92 4.51
CA GLY A 219 -12.65 -11.07 3.48
C GLY A 219 -13.83 -11.93 3.92
N LYS A 220 -13.60 -12.96 4.71
CA LYS A 220 -14.61 -13.92 5.19
C LYS A 220 -15.45 -13.38 6.36
N ILE A 221 -14.99 -12.31 7.03
CA ILE A 221 -15.73 -11.69 8.15
C ILE A 221 -16.76 -10.73 7.57
N LYS A 222 -18.05 -11.02 7.78
CA LYS A 222 -19.16 -10.18 7.28
C LYS A 222 -19.15 -8.77 7.86
N GLY A 223 -18.66 -8.61 9.08
CA GLY A 223 -18.57 -7.32 9.75
C GLY A 223 -17.35 -6.49 9.34
N VAL A 224 -16.43 -7.00 8.51
CA VAL A 224 -15.48 -6.18 7.77
C VAL A 224 -16.20 -5.58 6.59
N THR A 225 -16.49 -4.28 6.66
CA THR A 225 -17.38 -3.58 5.74
C THR A 225 -16.63 -2.95 4.57
N ALA A 226 -15.40 -2.43 4.81
CA ALA A 226 -14.52 -1.94 3.76
C ALA A 226 -13.06 -2.30 4.07
N LEU A 227 -12.27 -2.44 3.00
CA LEU A 227 -10.87 -2.84 3.07
C LEU A 227 -10.10 -2.20 1.91
N THR A 228 -8.89 -1.74 2.16
CA THR A 228 -7.90 -1.30 1.16
C THR A 228 -6.50 -1.41 1.75
N ASP A 229 -5.46 -1.44 0.94
CA ASP A 229 -4.11 -1.31 1.45
C ASP A 229 -3.63 0.16 1.44
N VAL A 230 -2.72 0.49 2.33
CA VAL A 230 -2.17 1.85 2.45
C VAL A 230 -0.85 1.93 1.71
N THR A 231 -0.85 2.60 0.57
CA THR A 231 0.33 2.71 -0.29
C THR A 231 0.75 4.16 -0.56
N GLY A 232 1.02 4.54 -1.79
CA GLY A 232 1.66 5.79 -2.17
C GLY A 232 0.96 7.08 -1.75
N PHE A 233 -0.36 7.05 -1.54
CA PHE A 233 -1.11 8.23 -1.10
C PHE A 233 -1.11 8.43 0.43
N GLY A 234 -0.45 7.52 1.18
CA GLY A 234 -0.42 7.56 2.64
C GLY A 234 -1.77 7.25 3.27
N LEU A 235 -1.81 7.16 4.60
CA LEU A 235 -3.06 6.85 5.31
C LEU A 235 -4.18 7.86 5.00
N LEU A 236 -3.87 9.16 4.98
CA LEU A 236 -4.89 10.18 4.73
C LEU A 236 -5.48 10.09 3.32
N GLY A 237 -4.70 9.74 2.30
CA GLY A 237 -5.18 9.58 0.94
C GLY A 237 -6.19 8.43 0.84
N HIS A 238 -5.78 7.22 1.24
CA HIS A 238 -6.65 6.04 1.18
C HIS A 238 -7.87 6.17 2.11
N LEU A 239 -7.72 6.80 3.28
CA LEU A 239 -8.85 7.07 4.17
C LEU A 239 -9.83 8.11 3.56
N THR A 240 -9.31 9.08 2.79
CA THR A 240 -10.15 10.04 2.04
C THR A 240 -10.94 9.33 0.96
N GLU A 241 -10.31 8.45 0.18
CA GLU A 241 -10.97 7.64 -0.85
C GLU A 241 -12.07 6.77 -0.22
N MET A 242 -11.77 6.07 0.88
CA MET A 242 -12.75 5.25 1.61
C MET A 242 -13.92 6.08 2.15
N ALA A 243 -13.66 7.24 2.73
CA ALA A 243 -14.68 8.13 3.27
C ALA A 243 -15.58 8.71 2.18
N GLU A 244 -15.01 9.21 1.08
CA GLU A 244 -15.75 9.79 -0.03
C GLU A 244 -16.56 8.74 -0.79
N GLY A 245 -15.97 7.60 -1.10
CA GLY A 245 -16.64 6.49 -1.75
C GLY A 245 -17.82 5.95 -0.95
N SER A 246 -17.70 5.94 0.39
CA SER A 246 -18.78 5.53 1.31
C SER A 246 -19.74 6.68 1.68
N GLN A 247 -19.53 7.90 1.20
CA GLN A 247 -20.31 9.11 1.54
C GLN A 247 -20.34 9.41 3.05
N LEU A 248 -19.21 9.24 3.71
CA LEU A 248 -19.03 9.41 5.16
C LEU A 248 -17.91 10.41 5.46
N THR A 249 -17.70 10.68 6.75
CA THR A 249 -16.52 11.34 7.28
C THR A 249 -15.78 10.36 8.18
N ALA A 250 -14.49 10.15 7.92
CA ALA A 250 -13.61 9.39 8.78
C ALA A 250 -13.04 10.27 9.89
N VAL A 251 -12.93 9.74 11.09
CA VAL A 251 -12.35 10.43 12.24
C VAL A 251 -11.20 9.61 12.79
N ILE A 252 -9.99 10.12 12.70
CA ILE A 252 -8.83 9.60 13.46
C ILE A 252 -8.93 10.23 14.85
N SER A 253 -9.35 9.44 15.84
CA SER A 253 -9.64 9.91 17.20
C SER A 253 -8.65 9.41 18.24
N ASN A 254 -7.76 8.49 17.86
CA ASN A 254 -6.80 7.90 18.77
C ASN A 254 -5.40 7.90 18.14
N TRP A 255 -4.72 9.04 18.25
CA TRP A 255 -3.36 9.20 17.76
C TRP A 255 -2.40 8.11 18.30
N ASN A 256 -2.54 7.77 19.59
CA ASN A 256 -1.67 6.79 20.23
C ASN A 256 -1.91 5.35 19.78
N ALA A 257 -3.03 5.06 19.12
CA ALA A 257 -3.31 3.76 18.53
C ALA A 257 -2.77 3.63 17.10
N ILE A 258 -2.32 4.73 16.48
CA ILE A 258 -1.70 4.66 15.16
C ILE A 258 -0.34 3.97 15.31
N PRO A 259 -0.15 2.80 14.70
CA PRO A 259 1.13 2.13 14.78
C PRO A 259 2.19 2.90 13.99
N LEU A 260 3.30 3.20 14.63
CA LEU A 260 4.45 3.84 14.00
C LEU A 260 5.60 2.84 13.91
N ILE A 261 6.38 2.92 12.83
CA ILE A 261 7.47 1.97 12.53
C ILE A 261 8.61 2.05 13.57
N ASN A 262 8.77 3.22 14.20
CA ASN A 262 9.61 3.47 15.38
C ASN A 262 9.26 4.79 16.05
N ASP A 263 9.84 5.06 17.22
CA ASP A 263 9.59 6.26 18.02
C ASP A 263 10.40 7.50 17.53
N ASP A 264 11.31 7.34 16.58
CA ASP A 264 12.21 8.39 16.11
C ASP A 264 11.70 9.12 14.84
N LEU A 265 10.46 8.89 14.40
CA LEU A 265 9.95 9.55 13.19
C LEU A 265 9.99 11.07 13.27
N GLU A 266 9.67 11.64 14.43
CA GLU A 266 9.75 13.08 14.67
C GLU A 266 11.19 13.61 14.51
N TYR A 267 12.19 12.84 14.99
CA TYR A 267 13.61 13.18 14.78
C TYR A 267 13.93 13.24 13.28
N TYR A 268 13.50 12.26 12.49
CA TYR A 268 13.77 12.24 11.05
C TYR A 268 13.05 13.36 10.30
N ILE A 269 11.82 13.67 10.64
CA ILE A 269 11.05 14.79 10.07
C ILE A 269 11.75 16.11 10.34
N ASN A 270 12.17 16.36 11.59
CA ASN A 270 12.89 17.59 11.99
C ASN A 270 14.26 17.71 11.29
N ASN A 271 14.87 16.61 10.88
CA ASN A 271 16.08 16.57 10.05
C ASN A 271 15.76 16.48 8.54
N GLN A 272 14.58 17.00 8.14
CA GLN A 272 14.14 17.12 6.75
C GLN A 272 14.03 15.79 5.98
N SER A 273 13.79 14.69 6.67
CA SER A 273 13.63 13.35 6.05
C SER A 273 12.18 13.10 5.63
N VAL A 274 11.51 14.10 5.08
CA VAL A 274 10.16 13.99 4.53
C VAL A 274 10.27 13.74 3.03
N PRO A 275 9.68 12.63 2.50
CA PRO A 275 9.71 12.37 1.06
C PRO A 275 8.90 13.41 0.29
N GLY A 276 9.34 13.72 -0.95
CA GLY A 276 8.59 14.62 -1.83
C GLY A 276 7.16 14.15 -2.13
N GLY A 277 6.91 12.85 -2.02
CA GLY A 277 5.58 12.25 -2.11
C GLY A 277 4.61 12.78 -1.06
N THR A 278 5.06 13.00 0.18
CA THR A 278 4.24 13.55 1.27
C THR A 278 3.67 14.93 0.91
N HIS A 279 4.49 15.80 0.33
CA HIS A 279 4.03 17.13 -0.08
C HIS A 279 3.03 17.04 -1.23
N ARG A 280 3.31 16.24 -2.26
CA ARG A 280 2.37 16.02 -3.38
C ARG A 280 1.05 15.43 -2.93
N ASN A 281 1.09 14.49 -1.99
CA ASN A 281 -0.09 13.93 -1.36
C ASN A 281 -0.93 15.01 -0.68
N TRP A 282 -0.30 15.82 0.15
CA TRP A 282 -0.98 16.91 0.85
C TRP A 282 -1.55 17.96 -0.13
N ASP A 283 -0.82 18.34 -1.15
CA ASP A 283 -1.30 19.28 -2.19
C ASP A 283 -2.53 18.72 -2.93
N SER A 284 -2.61 17.41 -3.08
CA SER A 284 -3.72 16.74 -3.77
C SER A 284 -5.01 16.72 -2.94
N TYR A 285 -4.95 16.34 -1.66
CA TYR A 285 -6.15 16.10 -0.84
C TYR A 285 -6.20 16.87 0.49
N GLY A 286 -5.18 17.63 0.85
CA GLY A 286 -5.12 18.33 2.15
C GLY A 286 -6.30 19.27 2.40
N HIS A 287 -6.89 19.85 1.33
CA HIS A 287 -8.10 20.68 1.42
C HIS A 287 -9.34 19.91 1.92
N LYS A 288 -9.32 18.58 1.87
CA LYS A 288 -10.40 17.69 2.36
C LYS A 288 -10.17 17.22 3.81
N ILE A 289 -9.04 17.60 4.42
CA ILE A 289 -8.59 17.12 5.73
C ILE A 289 -8.68 18.23 6.76
N PHE A 290 -9.20 17.91 7.93
CA PHE A 290 -9.13 18.74 9.12
C PHE A 290 -8.16 18.11 10.12
N ILE A 291 -7.14 18.87 10.57
CA ILE A 291 -6.26 18.48 11.67
C ILE A 291 -6.55 19.45 12.84
N SER A 292 -6.83 18.89 14.01
CA SER A 292 -7.18 19.67 15.20
C SER A 292 -6.02 20.57 15.65
N GLU A 293 -6.34 21.81 16.04
CA GLU A 293 -5.41 22.76 16.65
C GLU A 293 -4.84 22.27 18.00
N ALA A 294 -5.49 21.26 18.62
CA ALA A 294 -5.00 20.62 19.84
C ALA A 294 -3.61 19.99 19.68
N PHE A 295 -3.20 19.63 18.46
CA PHE A 295 -1.83 19.17 18.20
C PHE A 295 -0.76 20.27 18.31
N GLY A 296 -1.15 21.54 18.29
CA GLY A 296 -0.26 22.68 18.44
C GLY A 296 0.96 22.61 17.50
N LYS A 297 2.17 22.68 18.08
CA LYS A 297 3.44 22.60 17.32
C LYS A 297 3.65 21.25 16.60
N ARG A 298 2.96 20.19 17.01
CA ARG A 298 3.07 18.86 16.38
C ARG A 298 2.19 18.67 15.15
N MET A 299 1.37 19.66 14.80
CA MET A 299 0.45 19.55 13.65
C MET A 299 1.19 19.18 12.34
N GLU A 300 2.35 19.78 12.09
CA GLU A 300 3.15 19.45 10.90
C GLU A 300 3.73 18.03 10.96
N ILE A 301 4.15 17.56 12.13
CA ILE A 301 4.62 16.18 12.35
C ILE A 301 3.50 15.19 12.06
N VAL A 302 2.30 15.43 12.62
CA VAL A 302 1.10 14.61 12.38
C VAL A 302 0.77 14.54 10.89
N LYS A 303 0.76 15.68 10.22
CA LYS A 303 0.56 15.76 8.77
C LYS A 303 1.59 14.95 8.01
N CYS A 304 2.88 15.12 8.31
CA CYS A 304 3.96 14.41 7.63
C CYS A 304 3.84 12.90 7.80
N ILE A 305 3.49 12.40 8.99
CA ILE A 305 3.35 10.96 9.26
C ILE A 305 2.13 10.38 8.53
N LEU A 306 0.98 11.06 8.60
CA LEU A 306 -0.26 10.52 8.03
C LEU A 306 -0.33 10.62 6.50
N ALA A 307 0.39 11.58 5.90
CA ALA A 307 0.50 11.72 4.46
C ALA A 307 1.76 11.04 3.88
N ASP A 308 2.57 10.36 4.73
CA ASP A 308 3.79 9.66 4.31
C ASP A 308 3.46 8.54 3.32
N PRO A 309 4.02 8.55 2.10
CA PRO A 309 3.79 7.46 1.16
C PRO A 309 4.35 6.15 1.72
N GLN A 310 3.53 5.11 1.71
CA GLN A 310 3.91 3.76 2.09
C GLN A 310 4.18 2.94 0.82
N THR A 311 5.14 2.03 0.89
CA THR A 311 5.34 0.98 -0.11
C THR A 311 5.06 -0.34 0.59
N SER A 312 4.20 -1.16 0.02
CA SER A 312 3.71 -2.41 0.65
C SER A 312 3.25 -2.16 2.10
N GLY A 313 2.42 -1.14 2.29
CA GLY A 313 1.88 -0.79 3.61
C GLY A 313 0.85 -1.79 4.12
N GLY A 314 0.23 -1.48 5.24
CA GLY A 314 -0.77 -2.33 5.87
C GLY A 314 -2.16 -2.15 5.27
N LEU A 315 -3.07 -3.04 5.65
CA LEU A 315 -4.49 -2.92 5.33
C LEU A 315 -5.16 -1.90 6.27
N LEU A 316 -5.95 -1.01 5.69
CA LEU A 316 -6.90 -0.15 6.37
C LEU A 316 -8.25 -0.86 6.37
N VAL A 317 -8.78 -1.15 7.55
CA VAL A 317 -9.93 -2.02 7.75
C VAL A 317 -11.04 -1.25 8.43
N ALA A 318 -12.23 -1.17 7.81
CA ALA A 318 -13.45 -0.69 8.45
C ALA A 318 -14.26 -1.88 9.00
N VAL A 319 -14.60 -1.82 10.28
CA VAL A 319 -15.17 -2.95 11.02
C VAL A 319 -16.43 -2.51 11.76
N ASP A 320 -17.55 -3.20 11.52
CA ASP A 320 -18.77 -3.08 12.31
C ASP A 320 -18.48 -3.33 13.80
N PRO A 321 -18.94 -2.49 14.73
CA PRO A 321 -18.68 -2.66 16.17
C PRO A 321 -19.01 -4.05 16.71
N GLY A 322 -20.01 -4.73 16.13
CA GLY A 322 -20.39 -6.11 16.51
C GLY A 322 -19.37 -7.18 16.15
N ALA A 323 -18.49 -6.91 15.17
CA ALA A 323 -17.48 -7.84 14.67
C ALA A 323 -16.06 -7.58 15.23
N VAL A 324 -15.87 -6.55 16.03
CA VAL A 324 -14.52 -6.15 16.53
C VAL A 324 -13.82 -7.30 17.22
N LYS A 325 -14.51 -8.05 18.10
CA LYS A 325 -13.90 -9.17 18.81
C LYS A 325 -13.41 -10.28 17.87
N GLU A 326 -14.14 -10.55 16.79
CA GLU A 326 -13.75 -11.53 15.78
C GLU A 326 -12.49 -11.06 15.03
N VAL A 327 -12.43 -9.80 14.64
CA VAL A 327 -11.25 -9.19 14.00
C VAL A 327 -10.04 -9.17 14.94
N GLU A 328 -10.21 -8.82 16.22
CA GLU A 328 -9.12 -8.85 17.20
C GLU A 328 -8.57 -10.26 17.45
N LEU A 329 -9.43 -11.28 17.45
CA LEU A 329 -8.99 -12.68 17.53
C LEU A 329 -8.14 -13.04 16.30
N LEU A 330 -8.61 -12.66 15.10
CA LEU A 330 -7.87 -12.88 13.87
C LEU A 330 -6.53 -12.15 13.88
N PHE A 331 -6.47 -10.90 14.37
CA PHE A 331 -5.21 -10.17 14.52
C PHE A 331 -4.20 -10.90 15.41
N LYS A 332 -4.66 -11.53 16.50
CA LYS A 332 -3.79 -12.35 17.38
C LYS A 332 -3.26 -13.59 16.64
N GLU A 333 -4.08 -14.27 15.86
CA GLU A 333 -3.65 -15.44 15.05
C GLU A 333 -2.55 -15.06 14.05
N TYR A 334 -2.65 -13.85 13.49
CA TYR A 334 -1.67 -13.30 12.56
C TYR A 334 -0.51 -12.53 13.23
N LYS A 335 -0.39 -12.58 14.57
CA LYS A 335 0.67 -11.92 15.37
C LYS A 335 0.67 -10.40 15.21
N LEU A 336 -0.53 -9.81 15.17
CA LEU A 336 -0.78 -8.37 15.04
C LEU A 336 -1.30 -7.76 16.34
N GLU A 337 -0.90 -8.29 17.52
CA GLU A 337 -1.38 -7.83 18.83
C GLU A 337 -1.12 -6.33 19.08
N LYS A 338 -0.09 -5.77 18.45
CA LYS A 338 0.23 -4.33 18.53
C LYS A 338 -0.77 -3.44 17.78
N HIS A 339 -1.67 -4.02 17.01
CA HIS A 339 -2.64 -3.35 16.13
C HIS A 339 -4.10 -3.52 16.58
N LEU A 340 -4.35 -3.99 17.81
CA LEU A 340 -5.68 -4.32 18.33
C LEU A 340 -6.56 -3.08 18.62
N GLY A 341 -5.97 -1.91 18.82
CA GLY A 341 -6.74 -0.68 19.10
C GLY A 341 -7.26 -0.03 17.82
N PRO A 342 -8.54 0.38 17.76
CA PRO A 342 -9.02 1.18 16.65
C PRO A 342 -8.34 2.55 16.62
N ILE A 343 -7.91 2.98 15.44
CA ILE A 343 -7.30 4.31 15.22
C ILE A 343 -8.36 5.41 15.09
N GLY A 344 -9.60 5.04 14.83
CA GLY A 344 -10.69 5.97 14.57
C GLY A 344 -12.00 5.27 14.23
N TYR A 345 -12.91 6.01 13.63
CA TYR A 345 -14.25 5.53 13.26
C TYR A 345 -14.86 6.35 12.11
N PHE A 346 -15.93 5.85 11.52
CA PHE A 346 -16.75 6.58 10.56
C PHE A 346 -17.99 7.21 11.19
N LYS A 347 -18.33 8.42 10.76
CA LYS A 347 -19.58 9.13 11.10
C LYS A 347 -20.27 9.64 9.84
N GLY A 348 -21.49 10.17 10.00
CA GLY A 348 -22.21 10.83 8.93
C GLY A 348 -21.37 11.93 8.27
N LYS A 349 -21.58 12.13 6.96
CA LYS A 349 -20.82 13.07 6.13
C LYS A 349 -20.85 14.50 6.69
N GLU A 350 -19.69 15.09 6.84
CA GLU A 350 -19.48 16.48 7.23
C GLU A 350 -18.69 17.26 6.15
N LYS A 351 -18.25 18.49 6.50
CA LYS A 351 -17.49 19.36 5.59
C LYS A 351 -16.20 18.72 5.09
N TYR A 352 -15.47 18.03 5.97
CA TYR A 352 -14.19 17.39 5.65
C TYR A 352 -14.40 15.88 5.52
N SER A 353 -13.68 15.29 4.56
CA SER A 353 -13.70 13.82 4.36
C SER A 353 -13.00 13.09 5.49
N VAL A 354 -11.93 13.69 6.04
CA VAL A 354 -11.20 13.16 7.19
C VAL A 354 -11.00 14.23 8.25
N SER A 355 -11.19 13.86 9.52
CA SER A 355 -10.90 14.70 10.70
C SER A 355 -9.90 13.99 11.60
N VAL A 356 -8.78 14.65 11.92
CA VAL A 356 -7.77 14.17 12.86
C VAL A 356 -7.89 14.97 14.15
N LYS A 357 -8.17 14.28 15.28
CA LYS A 357 -8.49 14.91 16.57
C LYS A 357 -7.55 14.46 17.68
#